data_8e400e3df10274cddb963c377fb67a78
#
_entry.id   8e400e3df10274cddb963c377fb67a78
#
_cell.length_a   1.000
_cell.length_b   1.000
_cell.length_c   1.000
_cell.angle_alpha   90.00
_cell.angle_beta   90.00
_cell.angle_gamma   90.00
#
_symmetry.space_group_name_H-M   'P 1'
#
loop_
_entity.id
_entity.type
_entity.pdbx_description
1 polymer ?
#
loop_
_entity_poly.entity_id
_entity_poly.type
_entity_poly.pdbx_seq_one_letter_code
_entity_poly.pdbx_strand_id
1 'polypeptide(L)'
;QNNINLDTTLYTVNIGKRNGIQTYNFIYSGNPKIRFKTFDNLIHISSGSLYNSRNVSLTYKSLNNLKIYNLSNINFTPVDNTNDSINYLDCDIILNRSKVNYYSLQLECTNSNGDLGILGSYVFRNKNIFKGCEILNLSLKGGVQAQSILDNDGNTSLFNTKEFGIEASIFFPKFLSPIRLTNFAKEHQPRTTLTVGYNFQARPIYTRQITLLTYGYNWMENNFTQHILTPITLNSVKVDPTPSFEEVLEQETNQRIKDQY
;
A
#
# COMPACT_ATOMS: atom_id res chain seq x y z
N GLN A 1 -42.40 1.08 -2.65
CA GLN A 1 -41.96 0.38 -3.89
C GLN A 1 -41.02 1.31 -4.64
N ASN A 2 -39.75 1.31 -4.29
CA ASN A 2 -38.73 1.97 -5.10
C ASN A 2 -38.23 0.97 -6.14
N ASN A 3 -38.74 1.07 -7.36
CA ASN A 3 -38.17 0.43 -8.53
C ASN A 3 -36.77 1.02 -8.77
N ILE A 4 -35.75 0.40 -8.20
CA ILE A 4 -34.38 0.63 -8.60
C ILE A 4 -34.24 -0.11 -9.95
N ASN A 5 -34.33 0.65 -11.03
CA ASN A 5 -33.92 0.20 -12.36
C ASN A 5 -32.39 0.05 -12.33
N LEU A 6 -31.93 -1.05 -11.79
CA LEU A 6 -30.53 -1.45 -11.81
C LEU A 6 -30.29 -2.03 -13.21
N ASP A 7 -29.53 -1.33 -14.03
CA ASP A 7 -28.81 -1.90 -15.17
C ASP A 7 -27.88 -3.00 -14.64
N THR A 8 -28.47 -4.15 -14.34
CA THR A 8 -27.77 -5.26 -13.69
C THR A 8 -27.27 -6.18 -14.79
N THR A 9 -25.96 -6.23 -14.99
CA THR A 9 -25.33 -7.13 -15.95
C THR A 9 -24.90 -8.40 -15.24
N LEU A 10 -25.44 -9.54 -15.68
CA LEU A 10 -25.00 -10.87 -15.22
C LEU A 10 -23.78 -11.29 -16.03
N TYR A 11 -22.69 -11.56 -15.35
CA TYR A 11 -21.45 -12.02 -15.97
C TYR A 11 -21.02 -13.35 -15.37
N THR A 12 -21.02 -14.41 -16.19
CA THR A 12 -20.56 -15.73 -15.78
C THR A 12 -19.09 -15.89 -16.13
N VAL A 13 -18.25 -16.12 -15.15
CA VAL A 13 -16.81 -16.30 -15.33
C VAL A 13 -16.41 -17.71 -14.93
N ASN A 14 -15.89 -18.45 -15.90
CA ASN A 14 -15.31 -19.77 -15.67
C ASN A 14 -13.82 -19.63 -15.40
N ILE A 15 -13.38 -20.03 -14.22
CA ILE A 15 -11.98 -19.99 -13.82
C ILE A 15 -11.47 -21.43 -13.72
N GLY A 16 -10.56 -21.80 -14.63
CA GLY A 16 -9.90 -23.11 -14.59
C GLY A 16 -8.93 -23.19 -13.41
N LYS A 17 -9.10 -24.19 -12.55
CA LYS A 17 -8.16 -24.56 -11.48
C LYS A 17 -7.58 -25.94 -11.71
N ARG A 18 -6.48 -26.24 -10.99
CA ARG A 18 -5.79 -27.55 -11.00
C ARG A 18 -6.73 -28.75 -10.73
N ASN A 19 -7.86 -28.53 -10.03
CA ASN A 19 -8.83 -29.55 -9.64
C ASN A 19 -10.21 -29.37 -10.30
N GLY A 20 -10.28 -28.69 -11.47
CA GLY A 20 -11.54 -28.49 -12.20
C GLY A 20 -11.84 -27.03 -12.52
N ILE A 21 -12.96 -26.82 -13.21
CA ILE A 21 -13.47 -25.49 -13.57
C ILE A 21 -14.35 -25.00 -12.42
N GLN A 22 -14.00 -23.87 -11.82
CA GLN A 22 -14.89 -23.17 -10.89
C GLN A 22 -15.67 -22.09 -11.63
N THR A 23 -16.98 -22.12 -11.48
CA THR A 23 -17.89 -21.15 -12.08
C THR A 23 -18.39 -20.20 -11.02
N TYR A 24 -18.21 -18.89 -11.25
CA TYR A 24 -18.76 -17.84 -10.43
C TYR A 24 -19.67 -16.97 -11.28
N ASN A 25 -20.85 -16.66 -10.76
CA ASN A 25 -21.77 -15.72 -11.37
C ASN A 25 -21.56 -14.35 -10.71
N PHE A 26 -21.08 -13.35 -11.47
CA PHE A 26 -20.90 -12.00 -10.98
C PHE A 26 -22.08 -11.13 -11.41
N ILE A 27 -22.80 -10.61 -10.43
CA ILE A 27 -23.92 -9.69 -10.64
C ILE A 27 -23.44 -8.31 -10.22
N TYR A 28 -23.37 -7.36 -11.15
CA TYR A 28 -22.91 -6.02 -10.85
C TYR A 28 -23.66 -4.95 -11.67
N SER A 29 -23.67 -3.72 -11.15
CA SER A 29 -24.21 -2.57 -11.85
C SER A 29 -23.08 -1.73 -12.43
N GLY A 30 -23.18 -1.35 -13.70
CA GLY A 30 -22.18 -0.56 -14.43
C GLY A 30 -20.93 -1.33 -14.83
N ASN A 31 -19.80 -0.64 -15.03
CA ASN A 31 -18.55 -1.26 -15.49
C ASN A 31 -17.78 -1.92 -14.32
N PRO A 32 -17.33 -3.19 -14.48
CA PRO A 32 -16.50 -3.85 -13.49
C PRO A 32 -15.15 -3.12 -13.38
N LYS A 33 -14.81 -2.67 -12.19
CA LYS A 33 -13.55 -1.95 -11.94
C LYS A 33 -12.43 -2.86 -11.49
N ILE A 34 -12.69 -4.15 -11.29
CA ILE A 34 -11.73 -5.17 -10.86
C ILE A 34 -11.72 -6.31 -11.86
N ARG A 35 -10.56 -6.91 -12.04
CA ARG A 35 -10.43 -8.16 -12.80
C ARG A 35 -11.04 -9.29 -12.01
N PHE A 36 -12.01 -10.00 -12.56
CA PHE A 36 -12.68 -11.12 -11.88
C PHE A 36 -11.72 -12.21 -11.39
N LYS A 37 -10.63 -12.43 -12.12
CA LYS A 37 -9.57 -13.37 -11.72
C LYS A 37 -8.95 -13.04 -10.34
N THR A 38 -9.06 -11.79 -9.88
CA THR A 38 -8.56 -11.41 -8.55
C THR A 38 -9.35 -12.11 -7.44
N PHE A 39 -10.65 -12.31 -7.64
CA PHE A 39 -11.50 -13.00 -6.67
C PHE A 39 -11.16 -14.48 -6.51
N ASP A 40 -10.62 -15.13 -7.55
CA ASP A 40 -10.22 -16.54 -7.48
C ASP A 40 -9.22 -16.83 -6.36
N ASN A 41 -8.35 -15.87 -6.07
CA ASN A 41 -7.38 -16.00 -4.98
C ASN A 41 -7.95 -15.67 -3.60
N LEU A 42 -9.15 -15.12 -3.51
CA LEU A 42 -9.74 -14.60 -2.29
C LEU A 42 -10.92 -15.42 -1.80
N ILE A 43 -11.61 -16.11 -2.73
CA ILE A 43 -12.72 -16.98 -2.41
C ILE A 43 -12.18 -18.38 -2.18
N HIS A 44 -12.34 -18.86 -0.94
CA HIS A 44 -11.93 -20.21 -0.52
C HIS A 44 -13.07 -21.21 -0.57
N ILE A 45 -14.31 -20.74 -0.83
CA ILE A 45 -15.50 -21.57 -1.03
C ILE A 45 -15.46 -22.06 -2.48
N SER A 46 -15.54 -23.38 -2.67
CA SER A 46 -15.52 -23.99 -4.01
C SER A 46 -16.88 -24.59 -4.32
N SER A 47 -17.36 -24.36 -5.54
CA SER A 47 -18.60 -25.00 -6.03
C SER A 47 -18.46 -26.52 -6.00
N GLY A 48 -19.52 -27.24 -5.59
CA GLY A 48 -19.52 -28.69 -5.46
C GLY A 48 -18.70 -29.27 -4.30
N SER A 49 -18.15 -28.43 -3.41
CA SER A 49 -17.47 -28.88 -2.20
C SER A 49 -18.43 -28.95 -1.00
N LEU A 50 -18.09 -29.76 0.00
CA LEU A 50 -18.81 -29.76 1.27
C LEU A 50 -18.68 -28.40 1.96
N TYR A 51 -19.76 -28.01 2.65
CA TYR A 51 -19.73 -26.80 3.49
C TYR A 51 -18.65 -26.91 4.55
N ASN A 52 -17.83 -25.87 4.63
CA ASN A 52 -16.75 -25.78 5.62
C ASN A 52 -16.68 -24.35 6.18
N SER A 53 -17.00 -24.22 7.46
CA SER A 53 -17.00 -22.93 8.16
C SER A 53 -15.63 -22.22 8.17
N ARG A 54 -14.52 -22.98 8.16
CA ARG A 54 -13.17 -22.45 8.03
C ARG A 54 -13.00 -21.74 6.68
N ASN A 55 -13.45 -22.33 5.57
CA ASN A 55 -13.37 -21.74 4.24
C ASN A 55 -14.22 -20.47 4.14
N VAL A 56 -15.37 -20.45 4.79
CA VAL A 56 -16.23 -19.26 4.90
C VAL A 56 -15.50 -18.14 5.64
N SER A 57 -14.92 -18.45 6.79
CA SER A 57 -14.14 -17.48 7.60
C SER A 57 -12.93 -16.94 6.85
N LEU A 58 -12.22 -17.80 6.10
CA LEU A 58 -11.07 -17.39 5.27
C LEU A 58 -11.51 -16.50 4.13
N THR A 59 -12.63 -16.81 3.47
CA THR A 59 -13.21 -15.97 2.41
C THR A 59 -13.59 -14.60 2.96
N TYR A 60 -14.26 -14.58 4.12
CA TYR A 60 -14.64 -13.35 4.82
C TYR A 60 -13.40 -12.46 5.10
N LYS A 61 -12.36 -13.06 5.68
CA LYS A 61 -11.11 -12.40 6.02
C LYS A 61 -10.37 -11.88 4.77
N SER A 62 -10.30 -12.69 3.71
CA SER A 62 -9.61 -12.33 2.47
C SER A 62 -10.29 -11.19 1.74
N LEU A 63 -11.63 -11.20 1.65
CA LEU A 63 -12.40 -10.14 0.98
C LEU A 63 -12.35 -8.82 1.76
N ASN A 64 -12.44 -8.85 3.08
CA ASN A 64 -12.34 -7.65 3.91
C ASN A 64 -10.95 -6.99 3.82
N ASN A 65 -9.90 -7.76 3.61
CA ASN A 65 -8.54 -7.25 3.47
C ASN A 65 -8.27 -6.52 2.15
N LEU A 66 -9.16 -6.61 1.15
CA LEU A 66 -9.03 -5.88 -0.11
C LEU A 66 -9.15 -4.37 0.02
N LYS A 67 -9.85 -3.87 1.05
CA LYS A 67 -10.10 -2.45 1.30
C LYS A 67 -10.81 -1.69 0.17
N ILE A 68 -11.20 -2.36 -0.92
CA ILE A 68 -11.95 -1.83 -2.06
C ILE A 68 -13.42 -2.13 -1.93
N TYR A 69 -13.71 -3.30 -1.39
CA TYR A 69 -15.05 -3.71 -1.04
C TYR A 69 -15.16 -3.91 0.47
N ASN A 70 -16.31 -3.53 1.00
CA ASN A 70 -16.74 -3.96 2.31
C ASN A 70 -17.63 -5.18 2.07
N LEU A 71 -17.24 -6.34 2.58
CA LEU A 71 -18.09 -7.51 2.57
C LEU A 71 -19.29 -7.23 3.48
N SER A 72 -20.49 -7.25 2.89
CA SER A 72 -21.73 -7.10 3.67
C SER A 72 -22.13 -8.41 4.31
N ASN A 73 -22.19 -9.48 3.51
CA ASN A 73 -22.64 -10.77 4.00
C ASN A 73 -22.23 -11.92 3.07
N ILE A 74 -22.18 -13.13 3.63
CA ILE A 74 -22.12 -14.38 2.90
C ILE A 74 -23.37 -15.18 3.32
N ASN A 75 -24.32 -15.29 2.42
CA ASN A 75 -25.59 -15.98 2.66
C ASN A 75 -25.55 -17.38 2.06
N PHE A 76 -26.10 -18.34 2.78
CA PHE A 76 -26.31 -19.70 2.30
C PHE A 76 -27.82 -19.98 2.30
N THR A 77 -28.36 -20.30 1.12
CA THR A 77 -29.78 -20.64 0.97
C THR A 77 -29.90 -22.10 0.56
N PRO A 78 -30.67 -22.92 1.28
CA PRO A 78 -30.92 -24.30 0.85
C PRO A 78 -31.63 -24.32 -0.49
N VAL A 79 -31.20 -25.24 -1.35
CA VAL A 79 -31.89 -25.53 -2.63
C VAL A 79 -32.77 -26.75 -2.44
N ASP A 80 -34.08 -26.59 -2.64
CA ASP A 80 -35.03 -27.70 -2.56
C ASP A 80 -34.87 -28.65 -3.76
N ASN A 81 -34.10 -29.71 -3.57
CA ASN A 81 -33.99 -30.81 -4.53
C ASN A 81 -34.81 -31.99 -4.01
N THR A 82 -35.95 -32.25 -4.68
CA THR A 82 -36.91 -33.29 -4.28
C THR A 82 -36.42 -34.71 -4.56
N ASN A 83 -35.27 -34.90 -5.23
CA ASN A 83 -34.84 -36.23 -5.74
C ASN A 83 -33.49 -36.74 -5.20
N ASP A 84 -32.76 -35.96 -4.41
CA ASP A 84 -31.42 -36.35 -3.91
C ASP A 84 -31.35 -36.39 -2.39
N SER A 85 -30.64 -37.41 -1.88
CA SER A 85 -30.32 -37.53 -0.43
C SER A 85 -29.29 -36.48 0.05
N ILE A 86 -28.86 -35.57 -0.84
CA ILE A 86 -27.83 -34.54 -0.57
C ILE A 86 -28.51 -33.17 -0.59
N ASN A 87 -28.34 -32.40 0.50
CA ASN A 87 -28.82 -31.04 0.57
C ASN A 87 -27.79 -30.12 -0.08
N TYR A 88 -28.19 -29.35 -1.08
CA TYR A 88 -27.38 -28.33 -1.74
C TYR A 88 -27.62 -26.97 -1.12
N LEU A 89 -26.54 -26.15 -1.08
CA LEU A 89 -26.58 -24.76 -0.61
C LEU A 89 -26.10 -23.85 -1.73
N ASP A 90 -26.91 -22.86 -2.06
CA ASP A 90 -26.45 -21.70 -2.86
C ASP A 90 -25.73 -20.72 -1.94
N CYS A 91 -24.62 -20.16 -2.45
CA CYS A 91 -23.79 -19.23 -1.70
C CYS A 91 -23.75 -17.86 -2.40
N ASP A 92 -24.34 -16.85 -1.76
CA ASP A 92 -24.33 -15.48 -2.22
C ASP A 92 -23.35 -14.64 -1.42
N ILE A 93 -22.35 -14.04 -2.10
CA ILE A 93 -21.38 -13.15 -1.51
C ILE A 93 -21.72 -11.71 -1.90
N ILE A 94 -22.17 -10.92 -0.94
CA ILE A 94 -22.62 -9.54 -1.13
C ILE A 94 -21.50 -8.58 -0.80
N LEU A 95 -21.05 -7.81 -1.79
CA LEU A 95 -19.94 -6.87 -1.68
C LEU A 95 -20.42 -5.44 -1.94
N ASN A 96 -20.24 -4.56 -0.96
CA ASN A 96 -20.49 -3.14 -1.09
C ASN A 96 -19.22 -2.40 -1.48
N ARG A 97 -19.30 -1.53 -2.48
CA ARG A 97 -18.16 -0.78 -2.97
C ARG A 97 -17.70 0.28 -1.96
N SER A 98 -16.41 0.27 -1.66
CA SER A 98 -15.74 1.30 -0.86
C SER A 98 -15.16 2.42 -1.75
N LYS A 99 -14.81 3.55 -1.16
CA LYS A 99 -14.09 4.63 -1.85
C LYS A 99 -12.70 4.15 -2.27
N VAL A 100 -12.36 4.32 -3.55
CA VAL A 100 -11.09 3.87 -4.12
C VAL A 100 -9.97 4.87 -3.87
N ASN A 101 -10.27 6.17 -3.99
CA ASN A 101 -9.31 7.25 -3.81
C ASN A 101 -9.44 7.87 -2.43
N TYR A 102 -8.29 8.20 -1.85
CA TYR A 102 -8.17 8.93 -0.61
C TYR A 102 -7.11 10.01 -0.76
N TYR A 103 -7.41 11.19 -0.24
CA TYR A 103 -6.52 12.35 -0.23
C TYR A 103 -6.39 12.85 1.20
N SER A 104 -5.20 13.21 1.61
CA SER A 104 -4.93 13.86 2.89
C SER A 104 -3.95 15.00 2.68
N LEU A 105 -4.26 16.15 3.24
CA LEU A 105 -3.38 17.30 3.31
C LEU A 105 -3.15 17.63 4.78
N GLN A 106 -1.89 17.78 5.17
CA GLN A 106 -1.48 18.14 6.52
C GLN A 106 -0.53 19.32 6.46
N LEU A 107 -0.69 20.27 7.35
CA LEU A 107 0.21 21.39 7.59
C LEU A 107 0.63 21.35 9.05
N GLU A 108 1.92 21.42 9.29
CA GLU A 108 2.55 21.36 10.61
C GLU A 108 3.46 22.57 10.80
N CYS A 109 3.32 23.23 11.94
CA CYS A 109 4.30 24.20 12.41
C CYS A 109 5.22 23.49 13.40
N THR A 110 6.52 23.61 13.19
CA THR A 110 7.53 22.98 14.04
C THR A 110 8.35 24.04 14.75
N ASN A 111 8.73 23.75 15.98
CA ASN A 111 9.73 24.50 16.72
C ASN A 111 10.71 23.52 17.36
N SER A 112 11.91 23.45 16.82
CA SER A 112 12.96 22.54 17.29
C SER A 112 14.17 23.35 17.70
N ASN A 113 14.46 23.42 19.00
CA ASN A 113 15.58 24.16 19.57
C ASN A 113 15.61 25.68 19.22
N GLY A 114 14.43 26.29 19.02
CA GLY A 114 14.30 27.66 18.59
C GLY A 114 14.19 27.87 17.08
N ASP A 115 14.40 26.83 16.29
CA ASP A 115 14.23 26.86 14.85
C ASP A 115 12.75 26.68 14.49
N LEU A 116 12.17 27.75 13.94
CA LEU A 116 10.76 27.73 13.50
C LEU A 116 10.66 27.17 12.08
N GLY A 117 9.70 26.27 11.87
CA GLY A 117 9.49 25.68 10.56
C GLY A 117 8.01 25.50 10.22
N ILE A 118 7.75 25.36 8.93
CA ILE A 118 6.44 24.97 8.38
C ILE A 118 6.68 23.78 7.44
N LEU A 119 5.96 22.69 7.68
CA LEU A 119 5.98 21.48 6.88
C LEU A 119 4.59 21.21 6.31
N GLY A 120 4.51 20.97 5.00
CA GLY A 120 3.31 20.51 4.33
C GLY A 120 3.48 19.07 3.86
N SER A 121 2.46 18.25 4.00
CA SER A 121 2.42 16.91 3.42
C SER A 121 1.11 16.66 2.70
N TYR A 122 1.21 15.99 1.54
CA TYR A 122 0.08 15.56 0.75
C TYR A 122 0.20 14.06 0.48
N VAL A 123 -0.84 13.31 0.81
CA VAL A 123 -0.90 11.88 0.58
C VAL A 123 -2.06 11.56 -0.34
N PHE A 124 -1.75 10.92 -1.46
CA PHE A 124 -2.71 10.33 -2.36
C PHE A 124 -2.66 8.80 -2.25
N ARG A 125 -3.80 8.17 -2.05
CA ARG A 125 -3.93 6.71 -2.05
C ARG A 125 -4.99 6.27 -3.03
N ASN A 126 -4.61 5.36 -3.94
CA ASN A 126 -5.54 4.65 -4.81
C ASN A 126 -5.49 3.16 -4.46
N LYS A 127 -6.65 2.56 -4.20
CA LYS A 127 -6.75 1.16 -3.76
C LYS A 127 -6.89 0.17 -4.91
N ASN A 128 -6.79 0.60 -6.17
CA ASN A 128 -7.01 -0.26 -7.33
C ASN A 128 -6.37 0.27 -8.61
N ILE A 129 -5.07 0.57 -8.55
CA ILE A 129 -4.40 1.26 -9.65
C ILE A 129 -4.36 0.46 -10.96
N PHE A 130 -4.19 -0.87 -10.88
CA PHE A 130 -4.10 -1.77 -12.04
C PHE A 130 -5.29 -2.73 -12.15
N LYS A 131 -6.42 -2.44 -11.49
CA LYS A 131 -7.64 -3.27 -11.47
C LYS A 131 -7.47 -4.67 -10.85
N GLY A 132 -6.40 -4.90 -10.10
CA GLY A 132 -6.13 -6.15 -9.37
C GLY A 132 -6.06 -5.95 -7.85
N CYS A 133 -6.67 -4.87 -7.34
CA CYS A 133 -6.65 -4.49 -5.92
C CYS A 133 -5.25 -4.07 -5.42
N GLU A 134 -4.39 -3.64 -6.33
CA GLU A 134 -3.11 -3.05 -5.97
C GLU A 134 -3.33 -1.66 -5.36
N ILE A 135 -2.66 -1.39 -4.25
CA ILE A 135 -2.77 -0.11 -3.55
C ILE A 135 -1.54 0.73 -3.86
N LEU A 136 -1.76 1.89 -4.47
CA LEU A 136 -0.74 2.93 -4.59
C LEU A 136 -0.88 3.92 -3.44
N ASN A 137 0.22 4.19 -2.74
CA ASN A 137 0.37 5.36 -1.87
C ASN A 137 1.43 6.27 -2.49
N LEU A 138 1.06 7.52 -2.72
CA LEU A 138 1.97 8.58 -3.13
C LEU A 138 1.99 9.62 -2.02
N SER A 139 3.17 9.92 -1.49
CA SER A 139 3.39 10.92 -0.45
C SER A 139 4.32 12.00 -0.97
N LEU A 140 3.88 13.24 -0.88
CA LEU A 140 4.67 14.42 -1.16
C LEU A 140 4.85 15.18 0.15
N LYS A 141 6.07 15.61 0.45
CA LYS A 141 6.39 16.42 1.61
C LYS A 141 7.21 17.62 1.16
N GLY A 142 6.97 18.76 1.77
CA GLY A 142 7.76 19.96 1.51
C GLY A 142 7.70 20.88 2.70
N GLY A 143 8.82 21.51 3.02
CA GLY A 143 8.88 22.39 4.15
C GLY A 143 10.04 23.38 4.10
N VAL A 144 9.93 24.38 4.95
CA VAL A 144 10.95 25.40 5.18
C VAL A 144 11.11 25.58 6.67
N GLN A 145 12.35 25.81 7.10
CA GLN A 145 12.70 26.01 8.50
C GLN A 145 13.71 27.13 8.62
N ALA A 146 13.52 27.97 9.61
CA ALA A 146 14.49 28.98 10.00
C ALA A 146 15.46 28.36 11.00
N GLN A 147 16.70 28.11 10.59
CA GLN A 147 17.76 27.62 11.48
C GLN A 147 18.61 28.81 11.95
N SER A 148 18.74 28.94 13.26
CA SER A 148 19.61 29.97 13.86
C SER A 148 21.07 29.57 13.65
N ILE A 149 21.67 30.06 12.56
CA ILE A 149 23.13 30.04 12.39
C ILE A 149 23.61 31.47 12.57
N LEU A 150 24.55 31.67 13.47
CA LEU A 150 25.29 32.92 13.59
C LEU A 150 26.16 33.03 12.34
N ASP A 151 25.64 33.66 11.30
CA ASP A 151 26.44 34.06 10.17
C ASP A 151 27.24 35.30 10.55
N ASN A 152 28.53 35.31 10.22
CA ASN A 152 29.44 36.43 10.57
C ASN A 152 28.99 37.75 9.92
N ASP A 153 28.10 37.73 8.94
CA ASP A 153 27.62 38.91 8.22
C ASP A 153 26.28 39.47 8.74
N GLY A 154 25.72 38.94 9.82
CA GLY A 154 24.51 39.48 10.46
C GLY A 154 23.23 39.35 9.61
N ASN A 155 23.27 38.65 8.51
CA ASN A 155 22.14 38.49 7.59
C ASN A 155 21.42 37.17 7.89
N THR A 156 20.50 37.16 8.84
CA THR A 156 19.62 36.02 9.12
C THR A 156 18.60 35.88 8.01
N SER A 157 18.87 35.00 7.06
CA SER A 157 17.84 34.57 6.09
C SER A 157 16.75 33.81 6.85
N LEU A 158 15.56 34.40 6.95
CA LEU A 158 14.37 33.71 7.40
C LEU A 158 14.16 32.52 6.48
N PHE A 159 14.07 31.30 7.03
CA PHE A 159 13.88 30.05 6.26
C PHE A 159 15.07 29.66 5.37
N ASN A 160 16.18 29.38 6.00
CA ASN A 160 17.43 28.96 5.37
C ASN A 160 17.53 27.44 5.14
N THR A 161 16.62 26.64 5.71
CA THR A 161 16.50 25.20 5.46
C THR A 161 15.28 24.92 4.60
N LYS A 162 15.46 24.14 3.53
CA LYS A 162 14.41 23.70 2.61
C LYS A 162 14.42 22.20 2.52
N GLU A 163 13.24 21.60 2.56
CA GLU A 163 13.07 20.15 2.44
C GLU A 163 11.98 19.82 1.40
N PHE A 164 12.26 18.83 0.59
CA PHE A 164 11.30 18.26 -0.35
C PHE A 164 11.46 16.73 -0.38
N GLY A 165 10.36 16.00 -0.28
CA GLY A 165 10.34 14.55 -0.34
C GLY A 165 9.20 14.04 -1.21
N ILE A 166 9.46 12.99 -1.97
CA ILE A 166 8.47 12.21 -2.70
C ILE A 166 8.69 10.74 -2.39
N GLU A 167 7.61 10.03 -2.08
CA GLU A 167 7.62 8.59 -1.86
C GLU A 167 6.42 7.96 -2.56
N ALA A 168 6.69 6.90 -3.32
CA ALA A 168 5.68 6.09 -3.97
C ALA A 168 5.81 4.64 -3.49
N SER A 169 4.74 4.09 -2.92
CA SER A 169 4.67 2.69 -2.47
C SER A 169 3.52 1.98 -3.16
N ILE A 170 3.80 0.81 -3.74
CA ILE A 170 2.79 -0.05 -4.36
C ILE A 170 2.72 -1.36 -3.57
N PHE A 171 1.51 -1.72 -3.16
CA PHE A 171 1.21 -2.98 -2.46
C PHE A 171 0.44 -3.90 -3.39
N PHE A 172 1.00 -5.05 -3.69
CA PHE A 172 0.36 -6.10 -4.49
C PHE A 172 -0.25 -7.15 -3.55
N PRO A 173 -1.53 -7.56 -3.71
CA PRO A 173 -2.16 -8.61 -2.89
C PRO A 173 -1.75 -10.02 -3.33
N LYS A 174 -0.50 -10.21 -3.67
CA LYS A 174 0.11 -11.47 -4.12
C LYS A 174 1.64 -11.41 -3.99
N PHE A 175 2.29 -12.56 -4.01
CA PHE A 175 3.74 -12.58 -4.20
C PHE A 175 4.09 -12.29 -5.68
N LEU A 176 4.96 -11.30 -5.87
CA LEU A 176 5.66 -11.04 -7.12
C LEU A 176 7.08 -11.59 -6.96
N SER A 177 7.24 -12.90 -7.12
CA SER A 177 8.55 -13.55 -7.02
C SER A 177 8.99 -14.03 -8.40
N PRO A 178 10.28 -13.90 -8.77
CA PRO A 178 10.83 -14.53 -9.97
C PRO A 178 10.73 -16.06 -9.90
N ILE A 179 10.72 -16.63 -8.70
CA ILE A 179 10.51 -18.05 -8.47
C ILE A 179 9.02 -18.30 -8.26
N ARG A 180 8.45 -19.23 -9.02
CA ARG A 180 7.03 -19.60 -8.89
C ARG A 180 6.79 -20.30 -7.56
N LEU A 181 6.30 -19.58 -6.58
CA LEU A 181 5.86 -20.13 -5.28
C LEU A 181 4.44 -20.70 -5.41
N THR A 182 4.28 -21.74 -6.25
CA THR A 182 2.96 -22.32 -6.56
C THR A 182 2.30 -22.99 -5.38
N ASN A 183 3.05 -23.34 -4.34
CA ASN A 183 2.57 -24.07 -3.18
C ASN A 183 2.31 -23.17 -1.95
N PHE A 184 2.48 -21.85 -2.11
CA PHE A 184 2.17 -20.94 -1.01
C PHE A 184 0.66 -20.85 -0.82
N ALA A 185 0.18 -21.26 0.34
CA ALA A 185 -1.24 -21.34 0.60
C ALA A 185 -1.87 -19.93 0.56
N LYS A 186 -3.01 -19.80 -0.12
CA LYS A 186 -3.78 -18.55 -0.19
C LYS A 186 -4.19 -18.02 1.19
N GLU A 187 -4.32 -18.92 2.15
CA GLU A 187 -4.65 -18.63 3.55
C GLU A 187 -3.67 -17.66 4.21
N HIS A 188 -2.42 -17.64 3.76
CA HIS A 188 -1.35 -16.80 4.30
C HIS A 188 -1.40 -15.33 3.84
N GLN A 189 -2.34 -14.96 2.98
CA GLN A 189 -2.55 -13.59 2.49
C GLN A 189 -1.25 -12.90 2.04
N PRO A 190 -0.54 -13.48 1.09
CA PRO A 190 0.75 -12.98 0.67
C PRO A 190 0.63 -11.58 0.05
N ARG A 191 1.60 -10.71 0.37
CA ARG A 191 1.68 -9.36 -0.17
C ARG A 191 3.10 -9.07 -0.62
N THR A 192 3.24 -8.27 -1.66
CA THR A 192 4.51 -7.68 -2.08
C THR A 192 4.43 -6.18 -1.98
N THR A 193 5.47 -5.56 -1.46
CA THR A 193 5.59 -4.10 -1.36
C THR A 193 6.79 -3.65 -2.17
N LEU A 194 6.59 -2.65 -3.01
CA LEU A 194 7.63 -1.92 -3.71
C LEU A 194 7.54 -0.46 -3.30
N THR A 195 8.62 0.09 -2.75
CA THR A 195 8.70 1.50 -2.34
C THR A 195 9.88 2.16 -3.03
N VAL A 196 9.64 3.33 -3.59
CA VAL A 196 10.67 4.23 -4.13
C VAL A 196 10.49 5.58 -3.47
N GLY A 197 11.57 6.13 -2.95
CA GLY A 197 11.56 7.42 -2.28
C GLY A 197 12.74 8.28 -2.70
N TYR A 198 12.53 9.59 -2.70
CA TYR A 198 13.56 10.59 -2.86
C TYR A 198 13.29 11.71 -1.85
N ASN A 199 14.35 12.08 -1.12
CA ASN A 199 14.32 13.20 -0.20
C ASN A 199 15.49 14.13 -0.50
N PHE A 200 15.20 15.42 -0.63
CA PHE A 200 16.14 16.50 -0.82
C PHE A 200 16.03 17.45 0.33
N GLN A 201 17.16 17.79 0.94
CA GLN A 201 17.24 18.76 2.03
C GLN A 201 18.42 19.69 1.78
N ALA A 202 18.15 20.98 1.69
CA ALA A 202 19.16 22.02 1.65
C ALA A 202 19.19 22.74 3.00
N ARG A 203 20.34 22.71 3.65
CA ARG A 203 20.67 23.43 4.89
C ARG A 203 21.78 24.43 4.61
N PRO A 204 22.01 25.43 5.48
CA PRO A 204 23.10 26.39 5.30
C PRO A 204 24.48 25.74 5.18
N ILE A 205 24.71 24.62 5.87
CA ILE A 205 26.01 23.94 5.94
C ILE A 205 26.16 22.81 4.93
N TYR A 206 25.07 22.19 4.47
CA TYR A 206 25.12 21.09 3.50
C TYR A 206 23.81 20.92 2.71
N THR A 207 23.93 20.28 1.56
CA THR A 207 22.80 19.74 0.81
C THR A 207 22.84 18.23 0.89
N ARG A 208 21.70 17.61 1.23
CA ARG A 208 21.58 16.16 1.35
C ARG A 208 20.51 15.63 0.42
N GLN A 209 20.85 14.58 -0.31
CA GLN A 209 19.94 13.84 -1.20
C GLN A 209 19.91 12.39 -0.74
N ILE A 210 18.72 11.86 -0.53
CA ILE A 210 18.52 10.47 -0.13
C ILE A 210 17.60 9.82 -1.15
N THR A 211 18.05 8.71 -1.75
CA THR A 211 17.24 7.87 -2.63
C THR A 211 17.05 6.52 -1.96
N LEU A 212 15.80 6.07 -1.87
CA LEU A 212 15.41 4.81 -1.26
C LEU A 212 14.71 3.93 -2.30
N LEU A 213 15.11 2.67 -2.38
CA LEU A 213 14.40 1.61 -3.08
C LEU A 213 14.26 0.42 -2.14
N THR A 214 13.01 0.01 -1.88
CA THR A 214 12.73 -1.15 -1.03
C THR A 214 11.81 -2.11 -1.75
N TYR A 215 12.15 -3.41 -1.71
CA TYR A 215 11.31 -4.48 -2.21
C TYR A 215 11.15 -5.53 -1.10
N GLY A 216 9.91 -5.83 -0.75
CA GLY A 216 9.62 -6.68 0.40
C GLY A 216 8.41 -7.57 0.21
N TYR A 217 8.36 -8.60 1.02
CA TYR A 217 7.28 -9.56 1.14
C TYR A 217 6.69 -9.55 2.54
N ASN A 218 5.40 -9.75 2.62
CA ASN A 218 4.69 -9.87 3.88
C ASN A 218 3.64 -10.96 3.76
N TRP A 219 3.55 -11.84 4.77
CA TRP A 219 2.52 -12.88 4.82
C TRP A 219 2.20 -13.25 6.26
N MET A 220 1.04 -13.83 6.48
CA MET A 220 0.63 -14.35 7.78
C MET A 220 0.78 -15.85 7.79
N GLU A 221 1.54 -16.40 8.75
CA GLU A 221 1.61 -17.84 8.98
C GLU A 221 0.34 -18.34 9.67
N ASN A 222 -0.10 -17.61 10.68
CA ASN A 222 -1.32 -17.86 11.44
C ASN A 222 -1.94 -16.53 11.93
N ASN A 223 -2.92 -16.58 12.82
CA ASN A 223 -3.56 -15.36 13.34
C ASN A 223 -2.66 -14.52 14.26
N PHE A 224 -1.56 -15.07 14.75
CA PHE A 224 -0.67 -14.46 15.73
C PHE A 224 0.72 -14.14 15.15
N THR A 225 1.11 -14.79 14.04
CA THR A 225 2.46 -14.70 13.47
C THR A 225 2.40 -14.11 12.07
N GLN A 226 3.08 -12.98 11.90
CA GLN A 226 3.28 -12.32 10.63
C GLN A 226 4.77 -12.30 10.28
N HIS A 227 5.09 -12.61 9.03
CA HIS A 227 6.45 -12.55 8.51
C HIS A 227 6.59 -11.35 7.58
N ILE A 228 7.69 -10.62 7.75
CA ILE A 228 8.10 -9.52 6.88
C ILE A 228 9.52 -9.83 6.43
N LEU A 229 9.71 -9.96 5.12
CA LEU A 229 11.00 -10.22 4.52
C LEU A 229 11.30 -9.09 3.51
N THR A 230 12.40 -8.39 3.70
CA THR A 230 12.84 -7.32 2.81
C THR A 230 14.15 -7.71 2.15
N PRO A 231 14.12 -8.47 1.04
CA PRO A 231 15.33 -8.95 0.40
C PRO A 231 16.17 -7.85 -0.24
N ILE A 232 15.56 -6.73 -0.60
CA ILE A 232 16.25 -5.61 -1.25
C ILE A 232 15.91 -4.32 -0.53
N THR A 233 16.93 -3.66 0.00
CA THR A 233 16.87 -2.28 0.45
C THR A 233 18.12 -1.58 -0.06
N LEU A 234 17.93 -0.63 -0.98
CA LEU A 234 18.98 0.23 -1.49
C LEU A 234 18.75 1.63 -0.96
N ASN A 235 19.73 2.14 -0.25
CA ASN A 235 19.72 3.49 0.28
C ASN A 235 20.97 4.21 -0.19
N SER A 236 20.80 5.24 -1.01
CA SER A 236 21.89 6.09 -1.49
C SER A 236 21.76 7.44 -0.85
N VAL A 237 22.81 7.86 -0.15
CA VAL A 237 22.88 9.16 0.50
C VAL A 237 24.03 9.94 -0.13
N LYS A 238 23.71 11.10 -0.68
CA LYS A 238 24.69 12.06 -1.17
C LYS A 238 24.61 13.31 -0.31
N VAL A 239 25.75 13.75 0.22
CA VAL A 239 25.88 14.98 1.01
C VAL A 239 26.94 15.84 0.33
N ASP A 240 26.55 17.04 -0.03
CA ASP A 240 27.45 18.03 -0.63
C ASP A 240 27.54 19.21 0.37
N PRO A 241 28.71 19.52 0.93
CA PRO A 241 28.91 20.70 1.79
C PRO A 241 28.67 21.98 0.99
N THR A 242 28.25 23.03 1.66
CA THR A 242 28.14 24.37 1.03
C THR A 242 29.49 25.06 0.99
N PRO A 243 29.74 25.94 0.00
CA PRO A 243 31.00 26.70 -0.05
C PRO A 243 31.33 27.45 1.21
N SER A 244 30.35 28.05 1.88
CA SER A 244 30.52 28.74 3.17
C SER A 244 31.00 27.80 4.28
N PHE A 245 30.58 26.54 4.26
CA PHE A 245 31.02 25.53 5.23
C PHE A 245 32.43 25.02 4.91
N GLU A 246 32.77 24.88 3.63
CA GLU A 246 34.12 24.52 3.18
C GLU A 246 35.14 25.58 3.63
N GLU A 247 34.83 26.87 3.48
CA GLU A 247 35.68 27.96 3.98
C GLU A 247 35.92 27.91 5.50
N VAL A 248 34.85 27.61 6.28
CA VAL A 248 34.96 27.43 7.74
C VAL A 248 35.82 26.21 8.08
N LEU A 249 35.66 25.09 7.32
CA LEU A 249 36.49 23.91 7.50
C LEU A 249 37.96 24.14 7.15
N GLU A 250 38.25 24.93 6.12
CA GLU A 250 39.61 25.27 5.74
C GLU A 250 40.32 26.12 6.82
N GLN A 251 39.58 27.01 7.47
CA GLN A 251 40.07 27.85 8.57
C GLN A 251 40.22 27.10 9.90
N GLU A 252 39.59 25.92 10.02
CA GLU A 252 39.68 25.08 11.23
C GLU A 252 41.09 24.52 11.39
N THR A 253 41.70 24.76 12.53
CA THR A 253 43.08 24.33 12.83
C THR A 253 43.15 22.88 13.32
N ASN A 254 42.03 22.33 13.76
CA ASN A 254 42.00 20.99 14.33
C ASN A 254 41.81 19.91 13.25
N GLN A 255 42.88 19.17 12.97
CA GLN A 255 42.88 18.10 11.96
C GLN A 255 41.85 17.01 12.21
N ARG A 256 41.51 16.70 13.47
CA ARG A 256 40.51 15.71 13.81
C ARG A 256 39.08 16.11 13.39
N ILE A 257 38.81 17.40 13.39
CA ILE A 257 37.54 17.94 12.92
C ILE A 257 37.47 17.85 11.39
N LYS A 258 38.59 18.20 10.71
CA LYS A 258 38.66 18.07 9.23
C LYS A 258 38.46 16.65 8.73
N ASP A 259 38.94 15.65 9.46
CA ASP A 259 38.85 14.24 9.09
C ASP A 259 37.46 13.64 9.35
N GLN A 260 36.55 14.35 10.01
CA GLN A 260 35.18 13.91 10.30
C GLN A 260 34.15 14.31 9.23
N TYR A 261 34.49 15.23 8.36
CA TYR A 261 33.64 15.78 7.31
C TYR A 261 34.29 15.66 5.94
#